data_78161677ff33550317c3871a76303103
#
_entry.id   78161677ff33550317c3871a76303103
#
_cell.length_a   1.000
_cell.length_b   1.000
_cell.length_c   1.000
_cell.angle_alpha   90.00
_cell.angle_beta   90.00
_cell.angle_gamma   90.00
#
_symmetry.space_group_name_H-M   'P 1'
#
loop_
_entity.id
_entity.type
_entity.pdbx_description
1 polymer ?
#
loop_
_entity_poly.entity_id
_entity_poly.type
_entity_poly.pdbx_seq_one_letter_code
_entity_poly.pdbx_strand_id
1 'polypeptide(L)'
;MSLLIRGGTVLTAEHQHRADVLCADGKIIAISEKLDAPVGTEIVEAGEAYVIPGGIDPHTHMELPFMGTTASDDFYSGTAAGLAGGTTMIIDFAIPGANESPLEVFKTSRRWAEKSCSDYAFHVAITSWSERVAEEMGILARAHGVNSFKHFMAYKGAIMADDHVLLNSFARALELGAIPTVHAENGEAVYHLSLIHI
;
A
#
# COMPACT_ATOMS: atom_id res chain seq x y z
N MET A 1 17.67 18.13 6.19
CA MET A 1 16.59 19.06 6.63
C MET A 1 16.10 18.57 7.98
N SER A 2 16.00 19.47 8.99
CA SER A 2 15.53 19.10 10.33
C SER A 2 14.24 19.82 10.68
N LEU A 3 13.38 19.15 11.44
CA LEU A 3 12.07 19.62 11.89
C LEU A 3 11.93 19.29 13.39
N LEU A 4 11.52 20.26 14.20
CA LEU A 4 11.13 20.07 15.59
C LEU A 4 9.63 20.32 15.74
N ILE A 5 8.87 19.29 16.10
CA ILE A 5 7.47 19.43 16.54
C ILE A 5 7.49 19.63 18.03
N ARG A 6 7.02 20.81 18.51
CA ARG A 6 7.18 21.22 19.90
C ARG A 6 5.86 21.18 20.66
N GLY A 7 5.90 20.62 21.87
CA GLY A 7 4.88 20.76 22.89
C GLY A 7 3.55 20.06 22.62
N GLY A 8 3.50 19.13 21.66
CA GLY A 8 2.30 18.36 21.38
C GLY A 8 2.08 17.19 22.33
N THR A 9 0.91 16.55 22.24
CA THR A 9 0.65 15.29 22.90
C THR A 9 0.96 14.13 21.96
N VAL A 10 2.09 13.48 22.16
CA VAL A 10 2.51 12.34 21.33
C VAL A 10 1.69 11.11 21.70
N LEU A 11 1.05 10.50 20.69
CA LEU A 11 0.32 9.24 20.82
C LEU A 11 1.09 8.11 20.13
N THR A 12 1.28 7.03 20.85
CA THR A 12 1.77 5.76 20.32
C THR A 12 0.72 4.67 20.56
N ALA A 13 0.96 3.45 20.09
CA ALA A 13 0.07 2.32 20.37
C ALA A 13 -0.05 1.99 21.87
N GLU A 14 0.93 2.39 22.69
CA GLU A 14 1.03 2.00 24.10
C GLU A 14 0.89 3.19 25.05
N HIS A 15 1.30 4.40 24.64
CA HIS A 15 1.45 5.54 25.53
C HIS A 15 0.91 6.84 24.92
N GLN A 16 0.54 7.75 25.82
CA GLN A 16 0.22 9.14 25.53
C GLN A 16 0.96 10.03 26.51
N HIS A 17 1.76 11.00 26.00
CA HIS A 17 2.50 11.93 26.84
C HIS A 17 2.84 13.22 26.10
N ARG A 18 3.06 14.30 26.83
CA ARG A 18 3.54 15.57 26.28
C ARG A 18 5.01 15.43 25.93
N ALA A 19 5.37 15.74 24.70
CA ALA A 19 6.77 15.69 24.26
C ALA A 19 7.01 16.55 23.01
N ASP A 20 8.30 16.84 22.80
CA ASP A 20 8.85 17.35 21.55
C ASP A 20 9.31 16.17 20.69
N VAL A 21 9.17 16.28 19.38
CA VAL A 21 9.65 15.29 18.39
C VAL A 21 10.63 15.98 17.45
N LEU A 22 11.89 15.55 17.46
CA LEU A 22 12.91 16.03 16.53
C LEU A 22 13.10 15.05 15.39
N CYS A 23 12.94 15.54 14.17
CA CYS A 23 13.17 14.79 12.94
C CYS A 23 14.37 15.37 12.18
N ALA A 24 15.17 14.49 11.59
CA ALA A 24 16.22 14.87 10.65
C ALA A 24 16.35 13.80 9.57
N ASP A 25 16.59 14.25 8.35
CA ASP A 25 16.80 13.38 7.18
C ASP A 25 15.72 12.30 7.01
N GLY A 26 14.45 12.69 7.21
CA GLY A 26 13.28 11.81 7.06
C GLY A 26 13.09 10.80 8.21
N LYS A 27 13.78 10.98 9.34
CA LYS A 27 13.68 10.07 10.49
C LYS A 27 13.41 10.83 11.78
N ILE A 28 12.65 10.22 12.69
CA ILE A 28 12.56 10.65 14.09
C ILE A 28 13.87 10.29 14.77
N ILE A 29 14.61 11.29 15.28
CA ILE A 29 15.91 11.09 15.93
C ILE A 29 15.83 11.24 17.45
N ALA A 30 14.82 11.96 17.97
CA ALA A 30 14.59 12.09 19.40
C ALA A 30 13.12 12.39 19.71
N ILE A 31 12.64 11.86 20.83
CA ILE A 31 11.37 12.23 21.49
C ILE A 31 11.68 12.45 22.97
N SER A 32 11.36 13.64 23.50
CA SER A 32 11.59 13.98 24.90
C SER A 32 10.65 15.10 25.33
N GLU A 33 10.46 15.26 26.65
CA GLU A 33 9.63 16.35 27.21
C GLU A 33 10.04 17.73 26.70
N LYS A 34 11.34 17.91 26.45
CA LYS A 34 11.88 19.14 25.89
C LYS A 34 13.15 18.84 25.08
N LEU A 35 13.22 19.39 23.89
CA LEU A 35 14.37 19.28 22.99
C LEU A 35 14.85 20.67 22.55
N ASP A 36 16.17 20.83 22.46
CA ASP A 36 16.78 21.98 21.83
C ASP A 36 16.77 21.81 20.29
N ALA A 37 16.35 22.85 19.59
CA ALA A 37 16.38 22.86 18.14
C ALA A 37 17.81 23.18 17.65
N PRO A 38 18.45 22.30 16.85
CA PRO A 38 19.69 22.66 16.15
C PRO A 38 19.51 23.91 15.28
N VAL A 39 20.60 24.63 15.02
CA VAL A 39 20.55 25.81 14.15
C VAL A 39 20.03 25.44 12.76
N GLY A 40 19.05 26.20 12.28
CA GLY A 40 18.41 25.96 10.97
C GLY A 40 17.29 24.92 10.99
N THR A 41 16.85 24.45 12.17
CA THR A 41 15.70 23.57 12.30
C THR A 41 14.39 24.34 12.12
N GLU A 42 13.49 23.84 11.28
CA GLU A 42 12.11 24.31 11.22
C GLU A 42 11.37 23.91 12.49
N ILE A 43 10.55 24.81 13.04
CA ILE A 43 9.81 24.54 14.29
C ILE A 43 8.31 24.60 14.00
N VAL A 44 7.60 23.53 14.35
CA VAL A 44 6.14 23.45 14.36
C VAL A 44 5.66 23.43 15.81
N GLU A 45 4.97 24.48 16.24
CA GLU A 45 4.36 24.55 17.57
C GLU A 45 3.05 23.75 17.57
N ALA A 46 3.05 22.56 18.17
CA ALA A 46 1.89 21.69 18.22
C ALA A 46 0.88 22.08 19.33
N GLY A 47 1.33 22.75 20.39
CA GLY A 47 0.46 23.24 21.46
C GLY A 47 -0.41 22.14 22.06
N GLU A 48 -1.75 22.27 21.95
CA GLU A 48 -2.69 21.28 22.47
C GLU A 48 -3.01 20.14 21.46
N ALA A 49 -2.37 20.15 20.28
CA ALA A 49 -2.63 19.14 19.25
C ALA A 49 -2.03 17.78 19.63
N TYR A 50 -2.64 16.72 19.09
CA TYR A 50 -2.04 15.41 19.09
C TYR A 50 -0.99 15.30 17.99
N VAL A 51 0.11 14.64 18.31
CA VAL A 51 1.17 14.27 17.36
C VAL A 51 1.12 12.76 17.18
N ILE A 52 0.73 12.33 16.00
CA ILE A 52 0.55 10.91 15.66
C ILE A 52 1.36 10.57 14.40
N PRO A 53 1.72 9.30 14.17
CA PRO A 53 2.20 8.87 12.87
C PRO A 53 1.19 9.21 11.77
N GLY A 54 1.68 9.51 10.57
CA GLY A 54 0.80 9.69 9.42
C GLY A 54 -0.01 8.43 9.12
N GLY A 55 -1.20 8.60 8.56
CA GLY A 55 -2.06 7.50 8.17
C GLY A 55 -1.43 6.67 7.05
N ILE A 56 -1.67 5.36 7.09
CA ILE A 56 -1.36 4.44 5.99
C ILE A 56 -2.68 3.94 5.44
N ASP A 57 -2.95 4.21 4.15
CA ASP A 57 -4.07 3.61 3.44
C ASP A 57 -3.61 2.35 2.71
N PRO A 58 -3.95 1.14 3.20
CA PRO A 58 -3.46 -0.10 2.62
C PRO A 58 -4.30 -0.60 1.44
N HIS A 59 -5.22 0.20 0.89
CA HIS A 59 -6.10 -0.28 -0.17
C HIS A 59 -6.55 0.86 -1.09
N THR A 60 -5.73 1.21 -2.07
CA THR A 60 -6.02 2.25 -3.06
C THR A 60 -5.95 1.72 -4.49
N HIS A 61 -6.56 2.45 -5.42
CA HIS A 61 -6.55 2.13 -6.85
C HIS A 61 -6.36 3.41 -7.66
N MET A 62 -5.10 3.86 -7.79
CA MET A 62 -4.76 5.05 -8.57
C MET A 62 -4.49 4.67 -10.03
N GLU A 63 -5.06 5.44 -10.97
CA GLU A 63 -4.91 5.21 -12.41
C GLU A 63 -5.28 3.78 -12.88
N LEU A 64 -6.00 3.02 -12.08
CA LEU A 64 -6.31 1.62 -12.38
C LEU A 64 -7.26 1.52 -13.57
N PRO A 65 -6.84 0.92 -14.71
CA PRO A 65 -7.75 0.56 -15.78
C PRO A 65 -8.56 -0.67 -15.36
N PHE A 66 -9.88 -0.53 -15.28
CA PHE A 66 -10.75 -1.62 -14.88
C PHE A 66 -12.11 -1.54 -15.61
N MET A 67 -12.57 -2.65 -16.18
CA MET A 67 -13.89 -2.79 -16.84
C MET A 67 -14.20 -1.69 -17.88
N GLY A 68 -13.22 -1.30 -18.69
CA GLY A 68 -13.40 -0.32 -19.76
C GLY A 68 -13.35 1.15 -19.33
N THR A 69 -13.03 1.41 -18.08
CA THR A 69 -12.78 2.75 -17.54
C THR A 69 -11.43 2.79 -16.81
N THR A 70 -11.05 3.97 -16.34
CA THR A 70 -9.85 4.16 -15.51
C THR A 70 -10.24 4.95 -14.26
N ALA A 71 -9.65 4.62 -13.12
CA ALA A 71 -9.84 5.39 -11.89
C ALA A 71 -9.55 6.87 -12.14
N SER A 72 -10.42 7.75 -11.60
CA SER A 72 -10.36 9.19 -11.87
C SER A 72 -9.14 9.88 -11.27
N ASP A 73 -8.67 9.39 -10.12
CA ASP A 73 -7.46 9.90 -9.50
C ASP A 73 -6.21 9.20 -10.03
N ASP A 74 -5.23 10.00 -10.38
CA ASP A 74 -3.88 9.53 -10.62
C ASP A 74 -3.05 9.53 -9.32
N PHE A 75 -1.83 9.00 -9.37
CA PHE A 75 -0.96 8.96 -8.18
C PHE A 75 -0.63 10.35 -7.62
N TYR A 76 -0.60 11.40 -8.45
CA TYR A 76 -0.39 12.75 -7.95
C TYR A 76 -1.63 13.28 -7.23
N SER A 77 -2.79 13.30 -7.90
CA SER A 77 -4.02 13.88 -7.34
C SER A 77 -4.51 13.12 -6.11
N GLY A 78 -4.54 11.79 -6.16
CA GLY A 78 -4.99 10.95 -5.05
C GLY A 78 -4.08 11.05 -3.83
N THR A 79 -2.75 11.00 -4.00
CA THR A 79 -1.83 11.12 -2.87
C THR A 79 -1.74 12.54 -2.31
N ALA A 80 -1.90 13.59 -3.15
CA ALA A 80 -2.00 14.96 -2.67
C ALA A 80 -3.24 15.17 -1.80
N ALA A 81 -4.39 14.61 -2.21
CA ALA A 81 -5.61 14.62 -1.41
C ALA A 81 -5.45 13.81 -0.11
N GLY A 82 -4.81 12.66 -0.17
CA GLY A 82 -4.49 11.84 1.00
C GLY A 82 -3.61 12.60 2.01
N LEU A 83 -2.55 13.25 1.56
CA LEU A 83 -1.67 14.07 2.40
C LEU A 83 -2.41 15.22 3.07
N ALA A 84 -3.32 15.89 2.36
CA ALA A 84 -4.14 16.95 2.93
C ALA A 84 -5.06 16.43 4.07
N GLY A 85 -5.39 15.12 4.08
CA GLY A 85 -6.14 14.45 5.13
C GLY A 85 -5.26 13.77 6.19
N GLY A 86 -3.92 13.81 6.05
CA GLY A 86 -2.98 13.18 6.99
C GLY A 86 -2.57 11.74 6.64
N THR A 87 -2.94 11.22 5.45
CA THR A 87 -2.45 9.94 4.92
C THR A 87 -1.09 10.16 4.28
N THR A 88 -0.03 9.60 4.85
CA THR A 88 1.35 9.82 4.42
C THR A 88 1.92 8.65 3.61
N MET A 89 1.20 7.54 3.53
CA MET A 89 1.57 6.37 2.74
C MET A 89 0.31 5.69 2.18
N ILE A 90 0.41 5.21 0.95
CA ILE A 90 -0.60 4.34 0.34
C ILE A 90 0.00 2.97 -0.01
N ILE A 91 -0.83 1.94 -0.04
CA ILE A 91 -0.48 0.66 -0.65
C ILE A 91 -1.49 0.39 -1.76
N ASP A 92 -1.03 0.54 -2.98
CA ASP A 92 -1.83 0.37 -4.19
C ASP A 92 -1.73 -1.05 -4.75
N PHE A 93 -2.43 -1.36 -5.84
CA PHE A 93 -2.48 -2.69 -6.43
C PHE A 93 -1.92 -2.71 -7.84
N ALA A 94 -0.94 -3.57 -8.08
CA ALA A 94 -0.56 -4.00 -9.42
C ALA A 94 -1.37 -5.25 -9.77
N ILE A 95 -2.31 -5.13 -10.71
CA ILE A 95 -3.29 -6.18 -11.04
C ILE A 95 -3.06 -6.67 -12.47
N PRO A 96 -2.34 -7.79 -12.67
CA PRO A 96 -2.19 -8.40 -13.99
C PRO A 96 -3.49 -9.08 -14.45
N GLY A 97 -3.76 -9.04 -15.73
CA GLY A 97 -4.72 -9.95 -16.37
C GLY A 97 -4.24 -11.40 -16.33
N ALA A 98 -5.10 -12.35 -16.69
CA ALA A 98 -4.85 -13.79 -16.52
C ALA A 98 -3.59 -14.34 -17.20
N ASN A 99 -3.07 -13.67 -18.24
CA ASN A 99 -1.86 -14.09 -18.98
C ASN A 99 -0.72 -13.06 -18.90
N GLU A 100 -0.87 -12.03 -18.12
CA GLU A 100 0.15 -10.98 -17.97
C GLU A 100 1.17 -11.37 -16.90
N SER A 101 2.35 -10.79 -17.02
CA SER A 101 3.42 -10.94 -16.05
C SER A 101 3.16 -10.05 -14.83
N PRO A 102 3.05 -10.62 -13.62
CA PRO A 102 2.96 -9.83 -12.39
C PRO A 102 4.12 -8.83 -12.24
N LEU A 103 5.33 -9.22 -12.65
CA LEU A 103 6.51 -8.36 -12.57
C LEU A 103 6.43 -7.17 -13.54
N GLU A 104 5.98 -7.38 -14.78
CA GLU A 104 5.90 -6.28 -15.75
C GLU A 104 4.75 -5.31 -15.41
N VAL A 105 3.62 -5.82 -14.92
CA VAL A 105 2.52 -4.97 -14.44
C VAL A 105 2.97 -4.16 -13.23
N PHE A 106 3.66 -4.77 -12.27
CA PHE A 106 4.26 -4.05 -11.14
C PHE A 106 5.22 -2.93 -11.59
N LYS A 107 6.12 -3.21 -12.54
CA LYS A 107 7.03 -2.19 -13.09
C LYS A 107 6.27 -1.02 -13.73
N THR A 108 5.16 -1.30 -14.39
CA THR A 108 4.30 -0.29 -15.00
C THR A 108 3.62 0.56 -13.94
N SER A 109 2.99 -0.06 -12.94
CA SER A 109 2.35 0.64 -11.81
C SER A 109 3.36 1.49 -11.03
N ARG A 110 4.57 0.96 -10.81
CA ARG A 110 5.65 1.70 -10.16
C ARG A 110 6.05 2.96 -10.93
N ARG A 111 6.10 2.91 -12.27
CA ARG A 111 6.38 4.11 -13.09
C ARG A 111 5.27 5.15 -12.96
N TRP A 112 4.00 4.72 -12.90
CA TRP A 112 2.89 5.66 -12.65
C TRP A 112 3.00 6.32 -11.27
N ALA A 113 3.45 5.55 -10.27
CA ALA A 113 3.60 6.03 -8.91
C ALA A 113 4.79 7.00 -8.68
N GLU A 114 5.70 7.17 -9.64
CA GLU A 114 6.83 8.12 -9.54
C GLU A 114 6.38 9.57 -9.33
N LYS A 115 5.14 9.92 -9.68
CA LYS A 115 4.54 11.23 -9.45
C LYS A 115 3.81 11.38 -8.10
N SER A 116 3.81 10.33 -7.25
CA SER A 116 3.20 10.35 -5.92
C SER A 116 3.80 11.44 -5.04
N CYS A 117 2.96 12.13 -4.28
CA CYS A 117 3.37 13.11 -3.27
C CYS A 117 3.65 12.48 -1.91
N SER A 118 3.20 11.24 -1.67
CA SER A 118 3.41 10.48 -0.43
C SER A 118 4.26 9.25 -0.68
N ASP A 119 4.67 8.58 0.38
CA ASP A 119 5.24 7.23 0.27
C ASP A 119 4.23 6.26 -0.32
N TYR A 120 4.71 5.25 -1.04
CA TYR A 120 3.84 4.23 -1.63
C TYR A 120 4.49 2.85 -1.63
N ALA A 121 3.64 1.84 -1.60
CA ALA A 121 3.98 0.44 -1.81
C ALA A 121 2.93 -0.23 -2.69
N PHE A 122 3.12 -1.52 -3.00
CA PHE A 122 2.19 -2.28 -3.82
C PHE A 122 1.88 -3.65 -3.23
N HIS A 123 0.60 -4.00 -3.25
CA HIS A 123 0.16 -5.39 -3.32
C HIS A 123 0.22 -5.83 -4.78
N VAL A 124 0.80 -6.97 -5.06
CA VAL A 124 0.79 -7.53 -6.41
C VAL A 124 -0.22 -8.65 -6.49
N ALA A 125 -1.18 -8.55 -7.42
CA ALA A 125 -2.19 -9.58 -7.58
C ALA A 125 -1.63 -10.80 -8.32
N ILE A 126 -2.10 -11.99 -7.92
CA ILE A 126 -1.82 -13.27 -8.57
C ILE A 126 -3.14 -13.80 -9.11
N THR A 127 -3.31 -13.72 -10.42
CA THR A 127 -4.54 -14.05 -11.14
C THR A 127 -4.44 -15.35 -11.95
N SER A 128 -3.22 -15.89 -12.05
CA SER A 128 -2.92 -17.16 -12.72
C SER A 128 -1.70 -17.82 -12.07
N TRP A 129 -1.47 -19.09 -12.36
CA TRP A 129 -0.33 -19.83 -11.83
C TRP A 129 0.49 -20.50 -12.91
N SER A 130 1.81 -20.38 -12.81
CA SER A 130 2.82 -21.07 -13.62
C SER A 130 4.18 -20.98 -12.94
N GLU A 131 5.18 -21.75 -13.40
CA GLU A 131 6.57 -21.63 -12.93
C GLU A 131 7.10 -20.20 -13.07
N ARG A 132 6.80 -19.54 -14.18
CA ARG A 132 7.15 -18.12 -14.38
C ARG A 132 6.58 -17.23 -13.29
N VAL A 133 5.30 -17.39 -12.95
CA VAL A 133 4.66 -16.58 -11.89
C VAL A 133 5.33 -16.83 -10.54
N ALA A 134 5.67 -18.10 -10.22
CA ALA A 134 6.40 -18.44 -9.00
C ALA A 134 7.80 -17.80 -8.93
N GLU A 135 8.52 -17.75 -10.05
CA GLU A 135 9.82 -17.06 -10.16
C GLU A 135 9.67 -15.55 -10.00
N GLU A 136 8.69 -14.94 -10.70
CA GLU A 136 8.41 -13.51 -10.62
C GLU A 136 7.97 -13.08 -9.21
N MET A 137 7.19 -13.87 -8.47
CA MET A 137 6.91 -13.62 -7.05
C MET A 137 8.21 -13.55 -6.23
N GLY A 138 9.16 -14.45 -6.51
CA GLY A 138 10.49 -14.43 -5.87
C GLY A 138 11.28 -13.16 -6.19
N ILE A 139 11.25 -12.68 -7.44
CA ILE A 139 11.90 -11.42 -7.85
C ILE A 139 11.22 -10.22 -7.18
N LEU A 140 9.90 -10.17 -7.20
CA LEU A 140 9.10 -9.12 -6.56
C LEU A 140 9.41 -8.99 -5.07
N ALA A 141 9.47 -10.12 -4.37
CA ALA A 141 9.75 -10.12 -2.93
C ALA A 141 11.18 -9.72 -2.61
N ARG A 142 12.19 -10.31 -3.30
CA ARG A 142 13.59 -10.14 -2.92
C ARG A 142 14.25 -8.90 -3.48
N ALA A 143 13.89 -8.51 -4.72
CA ALA A 143 14.52 -7.38 -5.42
C ALA A 143 13.69 -6.08 -5.33
N HIS A 144 12.38 -6.17 -5.12
CA HIS A 144 11.49 -5.03 -5.11
C HIS A 144 10.78 -4.78 -3.77
N GLY A 145 10.98 -5.66 -2.77
CA GLY A 145 10.42 -5.50 -1.43
C GLY A 145 8.91 -5.71 -1.35
N VAL A 146 8.29 -6.35 -2.35
CA VAL A 146 6.88 -6.71 -2.30
C VAL A 146 6.68 -7.81 -1.26
N ASN A 147 5.98 -7.50 -0.19
CA ASN A 147 5.75 -8.40 0.94
C ASN A 147 4.31 -8.90 1.05
N SER A 148 3.47 -8.58 0.08
CA SER A 148 2.07 -9.04 0.05
C SER A 148 1.59 -9.30 -1.37
N PHE A 149 0.87 -10.43 -1.52
CA PHE A 149 0.27 -10.87 -2.78
C PHE A 149 -1.25 -10.94 -2.65
N LYS A 150 -1.96 -10.28 -3.58
CA LYS A 150 -3.42 -10.17 -3.57
C LYS A 150 -4.06 -11.25 -4.43
N HIS A 151 -5.19 -11.77 -3.96
CA HIS A 151 -6.01 -12.74 -4.69
C HIS A 151 -7.47 -12.30 -4.71
N PHE A 152 -8.15 -12.60 -5.79
CA PHE A 152 -9.58 -12.35 -5.94
C PHE A 152 -10.31 -13.68 -6.11
N MET A 153 -11.26 -13.98 -5.22
CA MET A 153 -12.14 -15.15 -5.34
C MET A 153 -13.44 -14.82 -6.10
N ALA A 154 -13.59 -13.57 -6.54
CA ALA A 154 -14.67 -13.08 -7.41
C ALA A 154 -14.10 -12.68 -8.78
N TYR A 155 -14.94 -12.08 -9.62
CA TYR A 155 -14.63 -11.63 -10.99
C TYR A 155 -14.33 -12.79 -11.95
N LYS A 156 -15.22 -13.80 -11.94
CA LYS A 156 -15.15 -14.98 -12.84
C LYS A 156 -15.01 -14.57 -14.29
N GLY A 157 -14.07 -15.21 -14.99
CA GLY A 157 -13.75 -14.91 -16.38
C GLY A 157 -12.82 -13.70 -16.60
N ALA A 158 -12.39 -13.02 -15.53
CA ALA A 158 -11.45 -11.91 -15.59
C ALA A 158 -10.19 -12.17 -14.73
N ILE A 159 -10.24 -11.89 -13.43
CA ILE A 159 -9.10 -11.97 -12.52
C ILE A 159 -9.33 -12.94 -11.34
N MET A 160 -10.38 -13.75 -11.39
CA MET A 160 -10.68 -14.72 -10.34
C MET A 160 -9.58 -15.79 -10.26
N ALA A 161 -9.01 -15.95 -9.08
CA ALA A 161 -8.10 -17.04 -8.76
C ALA A 161 -8.90 -18.28 -8.33
N ASP A 162 -8.66 -19.41 -8.97
CA ASP A 162 -9.19 -20.71 -8.57
C ASP A 162 -8.36 -21.34 -7.42
N ASP A 163 -8.83 -22.47 -6.91
CA ASP A 163 -8.16 -23.18 -5.82
C ASP A 163 -6.70 -23.57 -6.18
N HIS A 164 -6.43 -23.88 -7.45
CA HIS A 164 -5.07 -24.21 -7.90
C HIS A 164 -4.15 -22.98 -7.78
N VAL A 165 -4.59 -21.81 -8.21
CA VAL A 165 -3.85 -20.55 -8.07
C VAL A 165 -3.66 -20.21 -6.58
N LEU A 166 -4.74 -20.28 -5.78
CA LEU A 166 -4.69 -19.94 -4.35
C LEU A 166 -3.69 -20.83 -3.59
N LEU A 167 -3.80 -22.15 -3.71
CA LEU A 167 -2.94 -23.09 -2.98
C LEU A 167 -1.46 -22.92 -3.32
N ASN A 168 -1.14 -22.81 -4.60
CA ASN A 168 0.25 -22.70 -5.04
C ASN A 168 0.85 -21.34 -4.68
N SER A 169 0.10 -20.24 -4.88
CA SER A 169 0.59 -18.90 -4.56
C SER A 169 0.72 -18.67 -3.05
N PHE A 170 -0.16 -19.26 -2.23
CA PHE A 170 -0.05 -19.20 -0.76
C PHE A 170 1.18 -19.97 -0.26
N ALA A 171 1.41 -21.18 -0.79
CA ALA A 171 2.61 -21.93 -0.49
C ALA A 171 3.88 -21.12 -0.86
N ARG A 172 3.87 -20.51 -2.04
CA ARG A 172 4.98 -19.67 -2.49
C ARG A 172 5.16 -18.41 -1.64
N ALA A 173 4.07 -17.73 -1.26
CA ALA A 173 4.12 -16.56 -0.38
C ALA A 173 4.74 -16.93 0.99
N LEU A 174 4.36 -18.08 1.55
CA LEU A 174 4.94 -18.59 2.80
C LEU A 174 6.46 -18.79 2.70
N GLU A 175 6.95 -19.41 1.61
CA GLU A 175 8.40 -19.58 1.36
C GLU A 175 9.15 -18.24 1.27
N LEU A 176 8.48 -17.22 0.77
CA LEU A 176 9.04 -15.87 0.59
C LEU A 176 8.91 -14.98 1.84
N GLY A 177 8.22 -15.44 2.89
CA GLY A 177 7.89 -14.62 4.06
C GLY A 177 6.92 -13.49 3.75
N ALA A 178 6.12 -13.63 2.68
CA ALA A 178 5.13 -12.65 2.24
C ALA A 178 3.73 -13.02 2.73
N ILE A 179 2.84 -12.04 2.79
CA ILE A 179 1.47 -12.19 3.26
C ILE A 179 0.52 -12.34 2.06
N PRO A 180 -0.23 -13.45 1.93
CA PRO A 180 -1.34 -13.52 0.99
C PRO A 180 -2.54 -12.76 1.54
N THR A 181 -3.16 -11.91 0.70
CA THR A 181 -4.41 -11.20 1.00
C THR A 181 -5.48 -11.63 0.01
N VAL A 182 -6.73 -11.69 0.45
CA VAL A 182 -7.82 -12.24 -0.35
C VAL A 182 -9.04 -11.34 -0.32
N HIS A 183 -9.63 -11.09 -1.49
CA HIS A 183 -11.02 -10.65 -1.63
C HIS A 183 -11.89 -11.92 -1.59
N ALA A 184 -12.37 -12.30 -0.42
CA ALA A 184 -12.87 -13.64 -0.12
C ALA A 184 -14.39 -13.74 -0.31
N GLU A 185 -14.84 -13.63 -1.55
CA GLU A 185 -16.23 -13.87 -1.93
C GLU A 185 -16.40 -15.24 -2.60
N ASN A 186 -17.60 -15.80 -2.53
CA ASN A 186 -17.92 -16.96 -3.37
C ASN A 186 -18.16 -16.51 -4.82
N GLY A 187 -17.14 -16.62 -5.65
CA GLY A 187 -17.15 -16.12 -7.02
C GLY A 187 -18.22 -16.77 -7.92
N GLU A 188 -18.56 -18.03 -7.68
CA GLU A 188 -19.63 -18.72 -8.41
C GLU A 188 -21.01 -18.16 -8.04
N ALA A 189 -21.25 -17.94 -6.75
CA ALA A 189 -22.51 -17.33 -6.29
C ALA A 189 -22.65 -15.89 -6.79
N VAL A 190 -21.58 -15.08 -6.69
CA VAL A 190 -21.56 -13.70 -7.23
C VAL A 190 -21.85 -13.69 -8.72
N TYR A 191 -21.19 -14.55 -9.49
CA TYR A 191 -21.41 -14.66 -10.93
C TYR A 191 -22.84 -15.08 -11.27
N HIS A 192 -23.38 -16.10 -10.58
CA HIS A 192 -24.74 -16.57 -10.77
C HIS A 192 -25.76 -15.45 -10.47
N LEU A 193 -25.60 -14.75 -9.36
CA LEU A 193 -26.52 -13.67 -8.97
C LEU A 193 -26.42 -12.46 -9.90
N SER A 194 -25.24 -12.14 -10.43
CA SER A 194 -25.08 -11.06 -11.41
C SER A 194 -25.84 -11.31 -12.72
N LEU A 195 -26.00 -12.58 -13.13
CA LEU A 195 -26.76 -12.96 -14.32
C LEU A 195 -28.29 -12.84 -14.15
N ILE A 196 -28.75 -12.84 -12.89
CA ILE A 196 -30.20 -12.75 -12.59
C ILE A 196 -30.71 -11.29 -12.69
N HIS A 197 -29.80 -10.32 -12.51
CA HIS A 197 -30.12 -8.90 -12.42
C HIS A 197 -29.75 -8.10 -13.69
N ILE A 198 -29.37 -8.78 -14.76
CA ILE A 198 -29.09 -8.17 -16.08
C ILE A 198 -30.32 -8.20 -16.94
#